data_105da6aeac8366e2492488448e867fb8
#
_entry.id   105da6aeac8366e2492488448e867fb8
#
_cell.length_a   1.000
_cell.length_b   1.000
_cell.length_c   1.000
_cell.angle_alpha   90.00
_cell.angle_beta   90.00
_cell.angle_gamma   90.00
#
_symmetry.space_group_name_H-M   'P 1'
#
loop_
_entity.id
_entity.type
_entity.pdbx_description
1 polymer ?
#
loop_
_entity_poly.entity_id
_entity_poly.type
_entity_poly.pdbx_seq_one_letter_code
_entity_poly.pdbx_strand_id
1 'polypeptide(L)'
;KPWYRIILYVSAQDGIKCAEFVRSHKPDGVRIEHTEDTLVEIMNEASGKGDALRRACRYLGRTAEEAAFIGDFFNDIGALKAAGLSACVKNAPQEVKDCCDMVLSDCMDGAVAEFIERVQKII
;
A
#
# COMPACT_ATOMS: atom_id res chain seq x y z
N LYS A 1 -17.54 -20.68 -5.35
CA LYS A 1 -16.58 -19.71 -5.95
C LYS A 1 -15.61 -19.29 -4.87
N PRO A 2 -14.31 -19.14 -5.17
CA PRO A 2 -13.38 -18.59 -4.20
C PRO A 2 -13.75 -17.14 -3.89
N TRP A 3 -13.66 -16.74 -2.63
CA TRP A 3 -13.73 -15.34 -2.25
C TRP A 3 -12.31 -14.73 -2.33
N TYR A 4 -12.25 -13.44 -2.66
CA TYR A 4 -10.96 -12.74 -2.82
C TYR A 4 -10.61 -11.90 -1.62
N ARG A 5 -11.63 -11.39 -0.91
CA ARG A 5 -11.48 -10.49 0.22
C ARG A 5 -12.75 -10.52 1.08
N ILE A 6 -12.57 -10.45 2.39
CA ILE A 6 -13.63 -10.17 3.37
C ILE A 6 -13.35 -8.78 3.94
N ILE A 7 -14.38 -7.97 4.06
CA ILE A 7 -14.30 -6.65 4.67
C ILE A 7 -15.21 -6.66 5.90
N LEU A 8 -14.62 -6.31 7.05
CA LEU A 8 -15.34 -6.12 8.28
C LEU A 8 -15.52 -4.61 8.51
N TYR A 9 -16.75 -4.18 8.62
CA TYR A 9 -17.08 -2.82 9.05
C TYR A 9 -17.21 -2.81 10.56
N VAL A 10 -16.41 -1.99 11.23
CA VAL A 10 -16.36 -1.88 12.69
C VAL A 10 -16.49 -0.41 13.10
N SER A 11 -16.78 -0.16 14.38
CA SER A 11 -16.71 1.22 14.89
C SER A 11 -15.26 1.71 14.89
N ALA A 12 -15.03 3.02 14.72
CA ALA A 12 -13.69 3.60 14.76
C ALA A 12 -12.98 3.31 16.09
N GLN A 13 -13.73 3.15 17.18
CA GLN A 13 -13.18 2.82 18.50
C GLN A 13 -12.68 1.37 18.60
N ASP A 14 -13.21 0.47 17.78
CA ASP A 14 -12.95 -0.97 17.84
C ASP A 14 -12.05 -1.47 16.70
N GLY A 15 -11.77 -0.62 15.69
CA GLY A 15 -11.02 -1.00 14.49
C GLY A 15 -9.67 -1.64 14.80
N ILE A 16 -8.85 -0.99 15.64
CA ILE A 16 -7.52 -1.50 16.04
C ILE A 16 -7.67 -2.83 16.79
N LYS A 17 -8.56 -2.90 17.78
CA LYS A 17 -8.80 -4.12 18.58
C LYS A 17 -9.29 -5.28 17.73
N CYS A 18 -10.20 -5.00 16.78
CA CYS A 18 -10.69 -5.99 15.85
C CYS A 18 -9.55 -6.52 14.95
N ALA A 19 -8.74 -5.62 14.38
CA ALA A 19 -7.61 -6.01 13.55
C ALA A 19 -6.59 -6.87 14.32
N GLU A 20 -6.26 -6.51 15.55
CA GLU A 20 -5.36 -7.28 16.44
C GLU A 20 -5.95 -8.65 16.77
N PHE A 21 -7.23 -8.72 17.13
CA PHE A 21 -7.93 -9.97 17.42
C PHE A 21 -7.91 -10.90 16.21
N VAL A 22 -8.27 -10.40 15.02
CA VAL A 22 -8.29 -11.20 13.80
C VAL A 22 -6.87 -11.65 13.42
N ARG A 23 -5.84 -10.80 13.58
CA ARG A 23 -4.44 -11.16 13.34
C ARG A 23 -3.96 -12.30 14.24
N SER A 24 -4.34 -12.27 15.50
CA SER A 24 -3.92 -13.31 16.47
C SER A 24 -4.61 -14.67 16.26
N HIS A 25 -5.70 -14.71 15.50
CA HIS A 25 -6.51 -15.92 15.24
C HIS A 25 -6.57 -16.30 13.76
N LYS A 26 -5.87 -15.58 12.87
CA LYS A 26 -5.90 -15.87 11.44
C LYS A 26 -5.21 -17.20 11.11
N PRO A 27 -5.70 -17.94 10.10
CA PRO A 27 -4.95 -19.08 9.55
C PRO A 27 -3.72 -18.61 8.76
N ASP A 28 -2.80 -19.54 8.48
CA ASP A 28 -1.68 -19.29 7.59
C ASP A 28 -2.14 -18.93 6.18
N GLY A 29 -1.33 -18.16 5.46
CA GLY A 29 -1.64 -17.71 4.11
C GLY A 29 -2.69 -16.58 4.02
N VAL A 30 -3.09 -16.03 5.17
CA VAL A 30 -4.06 -14.93 5.27
C VAL A 30 -3.39 -13.68 5.84
N ARG A 31 -3.62 -12.54 5.21
CA ARG A 31 -3.19 -11.22 5.65
C ARG A 31 -4.36 -10.39 6.14
N ILE A 32 -4.12 -9.59 7.17
CA ILE A 32 -5.08 -8.67 7.75
C ILE A 32 -4.54 -7.25 7.58
N GLU A 33 -5.31 -6.41 6.92
CA GLU A 33 -5.03 -4.98 6.80
C GLU A 33 -6.11 -4.16 7.53
N HIS A 34 -5.67 -3.12 8.20
CA HIS A 34 -6.53 -2.08 8.76
C HIS A 34 -6.30 -0.86 7.86
N THR A 35 -7.23 -0.63 6.94
CA THR A 35 -7.07 0.34 5.86
C THR A 35 -7.68 1.70 6.17
N GLU A 36 -8.66 1.73 7.05
CA GLU A 36 -9.31 2.93 7.59
C GLU A 36 -9.75 2.63 9.02
N ASP A 37 -10.04 3.64 9.81
CA ASP A 37 -10.46 3.47 11.22
C ASP A 37 -11.63 2.49 11.40
N THR A 38 -12.45 2.34 10.38
CA THR A 38 -13.67 1.51 10.39
C THR A 38 -13.58 0.24 9.55
N LEU A 39 -12.44 -0.01 8.87
CA LEU A 39 -12.31 -1.10 7.91
C LEU A 39 -11.17 -2.06 8.26
N VAL A 40 -11.51 -3.32 8.49
CA VAL A 40 -10.54 -4.42 8.61
C VAL A 40 -10.73 -5.36 7.44
N GLU A 41 -9.68 -5.53 6.64
CA GLU A 41 -9.68 -6.36 5.46
C GLU A 41 -8.93 -7.68 5.70
N ILE A 42 -9.54 -8.78 5.29
CA ILE A 42 -8.99 -10.14 5.36
C ILE A 42 -8.80 -10.64 3.92
N MET A 43 -7.58 -10.97 3.54
CA MET A 43 -7.26 -11.35 2.17
C MET A 43 -6.14 -12.39 2.12
N ASN A 44 -5.89 -12.92 0.92
CA ASN A 44 -4.75 -13.81 0.71
C ASN A 44 -3.43 -13.06 1.00
N GLU A 45 -2.47 -13.71 1.63
CA GLU A 45 -1.18 -13.11 2.01
C GLU A 45 -0.43 -12.52 0.81
N ALA A 46 -0.51 -13.16 -0.36
CA ALA A 46 0.13 -12.73 -1.60
C ALA A 46 -0.71 -11.72 -2.42
N SER A 47 -1.73 -11.06 -1.83
CA SER A 47 -2.62 -10.12 -2.56
C SER A 47 -2.31 -8.65 -2.34
N GLY A 48 -1.16 -8.30 -1.74
CA GLY A 48 -0.78 -6.93 -1.46
C GLY A 48 -0.39 -6.09 -2.67
N LYS A 49 -0.38 -4.76 -2.50
CA LYS A 49 0.03 -3.82 -3.56
C LYS A 49 1.46 -4.08 -4.03
N GLY A 50 2.37 -4.49 -3.14
CA GLY A 50 3.73 -4.88 -3.53
C GLY A 50 3.77 -6.13 -4.42
N ASP A 51 2.96 -7.14 -4.12
CA ASP A 51 2.85 -8.33 -4.96
C ASP A 51 2.17 -8.02 -6.29
N ALA A 52 1.17 -7.13 -6.27
CA ALA A 52 0.51 -6.64 -7.49
C ALA A 52 1.51 -5.90 -8.39
N LEU A 53 2.33 -5.01 -7.82
CA LEU A 53 3.38 -4.30 -8.56
C LEU A 53 4.37 -5.29 -9.21
N ARG A 54 4.91 -6.24 -8.44
CA ARG A 54 5.84 -7.25 -8.97
C ARG A 54 5.22 -8.08 -10.10
N ARG A 55 3.94 -8.45 -9.97
CA ARG A 55 3.22 -9.19 -11.02
C ARG A 55 2.99 -8.34 -12.26
N ALA A 56 2.60 -7.08 -12.10
CA ALA A 56 2.40 -6.16 -13.22
C ALA A 56 3.72 -5.92 -13.98
N CYS A 57 4.81 -5.64 -13.27
CA CYS A 57 6.12 -5.48 -13.88
C CYS A 57 6.55 -6.74 -14.63
N ARG A 58 6.42 -7.91 -14.02
CA ARG A 58 6.74 -9.19 -14.67
C ARG A 58 5.92 -9.42 -15.94
N TYR A 59 4.62 -9.10 -15.91
CA TYR A 59 3.76 -9.21 -17.08
C TYR A 59 4.23 -8.31 -18.24
N LEU A 60 4.82 -7.15 -17.92
CA LEU A 60 5.39 -6.20 -18.87
C LEU A 60 6.85 -6.53 -19.25
N GLY A 61 7.40 -7.65 -18.78
CA GLY A 61 8.81 -8.00 -19.03
C GLY A 61 9.80 -7.11 -18.27
N ARG A 62 9.39 -6.53 -17.13
CA ARG A 62 10.16 -5.64 -16.27
C ARG A 62 10.30 -6.20 -14.86
N THR A 63 11.16 -5.57 -14.07
CA THR A 63 11.28 -5.82 -12.63
C THR A 63 10.63 -4.69 -11.83
N ALA A 64 10.36 -4.91 -10.56
CA ALA A 64 9.76 -3.86 -9.72
C ALA A 64 10.74 -2.71 -9.45
N GLU A 65 12.04 -2.99 -9.51
CA GLU A 65 13.11 -2.00 -9.38
C GLU A 65 13.18 -1.03 -10.59
N GLU A 66 12.54 -1.38 -11.71
CA GLU A 66 12.36 -0.51 -12.88
C GLU A 66 11.05 0.30 -12.81
N ALA A 67 10.28 0.15 -11.75
CA ALA A 67 9.02 0.86 -11.56
C ALA A 67 9.16 2.04 -10.61
N ALA A 68 8.38 3.09 -10.86
CA ALA A 68 8.15 4.17 -9.92
C ALA A 68 6.75 4.01 -9.29
N PHE A 69 6.63 4.21 -7.98
CA PHE A 69 5.39 4.04 -7.25
C PHE A 69 5.13 5.20 -6.28
N ILE A 70 3.90 5.69 -6.26
CA ILE A 70 3.43 6.70 -5.28
C ILE A 70 2.30 6.11 -4.44
N GLY A 71 2.32 6.37 -3.14
CA GLY A 71 1.31 5.89 -2.19
C GLY A 71 1.05 6.87 -1.05
N ASP A 72 0.05 6.59 -0.24
CA ASP A 72 -0.41 7.48 0.83
C ASP A 72 -0.69 6.78 2.16
N PHE A 73 -0.80 5.44 2.17
CA PHE A 73 -1.24 4.73 3.37
C PHE A 73 -0.48 3.41 3.61
N PHE A 74 -0.75 2.75 4.75
CA PHE A 74 -0.03 1.54 5.19
C PHE A 74 -0.07 0.38 4.20
N ASN A 75 -1.17 0.23 3.45
CA ASN A 75 -1.31 -0.81 2.43
C ASN A 75 -0.39 -0.59 1.20
N ASP A 76 0.23 0.59 1.08
CA ASP A 76 1.18 0.95 0.03
C ASP A 76 2.63 0.58 0.38
N ILE A 77 2.95 0.38 1.66
CA ILE A 77 4.33 0.13 2.14
C ILE A 77 5.00 -1.00 1.37
N GLY A 78 4.26 -2.08 1.07
CA GLY A 78 4.81 -3.20 0.30
C GLY A 78 5.21 -2.84 -1.13
N ALA A 79 4.49 -1.91 -1.77
CA ALA A 79 4.81 -1.43 -3.11
C ALA A 79 5.89 -0.34 -3.09
N LEU A 80 5.84 0.58 -2.11
CA LEU A 80 6.88 1.58 -1.89
C LEU A 80 8.27 0.94 -1.72
N LYS A 81 8.35 -0.12 -0.90
CA LYS A 81 9.61 -0.88 -0.70
C LYS A 81 10.04 -1.74 -1.88
N ALA A 82 9.12 -2.09 -2.78
CA ALA A 82 9.43 -2.93 -3.93
C ALA A 82 9.82 -2.14 -5.17
N ALA A 83 9.38 -0.89 -5.29
CA ALA A 83 9.67 -0.01 -6.41
C ALA A 83 11.12 0.45 -6.40
N GLY A 84 11.69 0.70 -7.57
CA GLY A 84 13.02 1.31 -7.72
C GLY A 84 13.04 2.80 -7.45
N LEU A 85 11.90 3.46 -7.52
CA LEU A 85 11.70 4.84 -7.09
C LEU A 85 10.34 4.94 -6.41
N SER A 86 10.33 5.40 -5.17
CA SER A 86 9.13 5.48 -4.35
C SER A 86 8.86 6.87 -3.80
N ALA A 87 7.60 7.25 -3.76
CA ALA A 87 7.16 8.52 -3.21
C ALA A 87 5.91 8.37 -2.37
N CYS A 88 5.73 9.27 -1.41
CA CYS A 88 4.46 9.41 -0.71
C CYS A 88 4.02 10.88 -0.64
N VAL A 89 2.76 11.09 -0.29
CA VAL A 89 2.18 12.42 -0.12
C VAL A 89 2.51 13.01 1.25
N LYS A 90 2.50 14.33 1.37
CA LYS A 90 2.81 15.06 2.60
C LYS A 90 1.91 14.68 3.78
N ASN A 91 0.65 14.38 3.52
CA ASN A 91 -0.33 13.98 4.54
C ASN A 91 -0.36 12.47 4.84
N ALA A 92 0.59 11.68 4.30
CA ALA A 92 0.76 10.28 4.67
C ALA A 92 1.23 10.12 6.12
N PRO A 93 0.92 8.98 6.79
CA PRO A 93 1.48 8.63 8.09
C PRO A 93 3.01 8.60 8.08
N GLN A 94 3.65 8.89 9.24
CA GLN A 94 5.12 8.95 9.32
C GLN A 94 5.78 7.63 8.91
N GLU A 95 5.22 6.47 9.32
CA GLU A 95 5.77 5.16 8.95
C GLU A 95 5.75 4.91 7.43
N VAL A 96 4.81 5.51 6.70
CA VAL A 96 4.77 5.46 5.22
C VAL A 96 5.85 6.35 4.64
N LYS A 97 6.05 7.56 5.20
CA LYS A 97 7.12 8.49 4.79
C LYS A 97 8.51 7.89 4.98
N ASP A 98 8.70 7.14 6.06
CA ASP A 98 9.97 6.49 6.36
C ASP A 98 10.29 5.31 5.43
N CYS A 99 9.33 4.90 4.58
CA CYS A 99 9.46 3.79 3.65
C CYS A 99 9.70 4.23 2.19
N CYS A 100 9.74 5.52 1.88
CA CYS A 100 9.87 6.02 0.51
C CYS A 100 11.07 6.96 0.33
N ASP A 101 11.49 7.12 -0.93
CA ASP A 101 12.65 7.93 -1.30
C ASP A 101 12.34 9.43 -1.25
N MET A 102 11.08 9.83 -1.45
CA MET A 102 10.67 11.23 -1.45
C MET A 102 9.27 11.46 -0.90
N VAL A 103 9.08 12.60 -0.25
CA VAL A 103 7.78 13.11 0.17
C VAL A 103 7.42 14.28 -0.75
N LEU A 104 6.24 14.19 -1.35
CA LEU A 104 5.69 15.16 -2.30
C LEU A 104 4.67 16.09 -1.64
N SER A 105 4.02 16.94 -2.44
CA SER A 105 2.92 17.79 -2.01
C SER A 105 1.79 16.97 -1.35
N ASP A 106 0.82 17.65 -0.76
CA ASP A 106 -0.40 17.01 -0.28
C ASP A 106 -1.18 16.37 -1.44
N CYS A 107 -1.94 15.32 -1.16
CA CYS A 107 -2.71 14.62 -2.19
C CYS A 107 -3.69 15.54 -2.92
N MET A 108 -4.17 16.60 -2.26
CA MET A 108 -5.06 17.62 -2.84
C MET A 108 -4.31 18.69 -3.65
N ASP A 109 -3.00 18.79 -3.51
CA ASP A 109 -2.14 19.80 -4.14
C ASP A 109 -1.38 19.27 -5.37
N GLY A 110 -1.85 18.17 -5.96
CA GLY A 110 -1.32 17.66 -7.23
C GLY A 110 -0.06 16.77 -7.09
N ALA A 111 0.11 16.09 -5.96
CA ALA A 111 1.26 15.21 -5.70
C ALA A 111 1.56 14.21 -6.83
N VAL A 112 0.54 13.65 -7.50
CA VAL A 112 0.72 12.72 -8.62
C VAL A 112 1.36 13.41 -9.83
N ALA A 113 0.92 14.64 -10.14
CA ALA A 113 1.51 15.42 -11.23
C ALA A 113 2.98 15.76 -10.91
N GLU A 114 3.25 16.23 -9.69
CA GLU A 114 4.61 16.47 -9.21
C GLU A 114 5.48 15.21 -9.33
N PHE A 115 4.96 14.04 -8.97
CA PHE A 115 5.69 12.78 -9.09
C PHE A 115 6.05 12.47 -10.53
N ILE A 116 5.11 12.58 -11.46
CA ILE A 116 5.34 12.34 -12.89
C ILE A 116 6.42 13.27 -13.43
N GLU A 117 6.35 14.56 -13.10
CA GLU A 117 7.36 15.53 -13.51
C GLU A 117 8.76 15.23 -12.98
N ARG A 118 8.85 14.71 -11.74
CA ARG A 118 10.14 14.30 -11.14
C ARG A 118 10.69 13.05 -11.81
N VAL A 119 9.85 12.04 -12.06
CA VAL A 119 10.22 10.81 -12.77
C VAL A 119 10.73 11.14 -14.18
N GLN A 120 10.04 12.00 -14.93
CA GLN A 120 10.45 12.41 -16.28
C GLN A 120 11.82 13.10 -16.36
N LYS A 121 12.29 13.67 -15.26
CA LYS A 121 13.64 14.30 -15.21
C LYS A 121 14.75 13.29 -14.89
N ILE A 122 14.40 12.08 -14.50
CA ILE A 122 15.37 11.04 -14.12
C ILE A 122 15.60 10.05 -15.28
N ILE A 123 14.59 9.87 -16.12
CA ILE A 123 14.66 9.05 -17.32
C ILE A 123 15.09 9.88 -18.52
#